data_bba0dfca22438b659bcf5dcf02c522ef
#
_entry.id   bba0dfca22438b659bcf5dcf02c522ef
#
_cell.length_a   1.000
_cell.length_b   1.000
_cell.length_c   1.000
_cell.angle_alpha   90.00
_cell.angle_beta   90.00
_cell.angle_gamma   90.00
#
_symmetry.space_group_name_H-M   'P 1'
#
loop_
_entity.id
_entity.type
_entity.pdbx_description
1 polymer ?
#
loop_
_entity_poly.entity_id
_entity_poly.type
_entity_poly.pdbx_seq_one_letter_code
_entity_poly.pdbx_strand_id
1 'polypeptide(L)'
;MIRLQNLTLQRGPQRLLEDAELTLHAGHKAGLIGANGAGKSSLFALLRGELHPDSGDCLLPADWRIAHMRQEVDTLERLAVDYVLDGDLRLREVQRDLAAAEEAHDGTALARLHAELDSADGYTADARARKLLAGLGFSNEQMDRQVGDFSGGWRMRLNLAQALMCPSDLLLLDEPTNHLDLDAIIWLEDWLKSYPGTLLLISHDRDFLDEVVDHVAHVDQRKLTLYRGGYTAFERARAERLAQQQQAYEKQQAQRAHMESYIARFKAQATKARQAQSRIKALERMEELSAAHVDSPFDFVFRESSKISSPLIDLSDARLGYGDKTILEKVKLQLTPGARIGLLGPNGAGKSTLIKNLAGELEPLAGRLTRGENTVVGYFAQHQLDSLDAKASPLLHLQRLAPTEREQTLRDFLGGFDFRGARIDEPVLNFSGGEKARLALALIAWERPNLLLLDEPTNHLDLEMRLALTMALQEFSGAVLVVSHDRHLLKSTTDNFYLVADGKVEEFDGDLEDYARWLVEYRQRNAPVSNTPANPDKTDKKAQRQAAAALRQQLAPHKREADKLEAELGKLHEKLAKVDASLGDSDIYEPARKNELRDLLAEQGRLKAHEAELEEAWMQALETLESMQAELEALS
;
A
#
# COMPACT_ATOMS: atom_id res chain seq x y z
N MET A 1 4.95 -2.85 26.04
CA MET A 1 3.68 -3.00 25.28
C MET A 1 2.88 -1.73 25.36
N ILE A 2 2.15 -1.38 24.29
CA ILE A 2 1.16 -0.29 24.27
C ILE A 2 -0.18 -0.88 24.71
N ARG A 3 -0.87 -0.24 25.64
CA ARG A 3 -2.19 -0.68 26.09
C ARG A 3 -3.13 0.50 26.24
N LEU A 4 -4.24 0.47 25.53
CA LEU A 4 -5.38 1.38 25.67
C LEU A 4 -6.47 0.64 26.42
N GLN A 5 -7.07 1.28 27.43
CA GLN A 5 -8.13 0.70 28.25
C GLN A 5 -9.30 1.67 28.37
N ASN A 6 -10.48 1.28 27.87
CA ASN A 6 -11.70 2.08 27.86
C ASN A 6 -11.46 3.54 27.43
N LEU A 7 -10.58 3.71 26.41
CA LEU A 7 -10.09 5.00 25.98
C LEU A 7 -11.15 5.75 25.19
N THR A 8 -11.47 6.97 25.63
CA THR A 8 -12.27 7.92 24.87
C THR A 8 -11.41 9.10 24.48
N LEU A 9 -11.42 9.44 23.18
CA LEU A 9 -10.67 10.57 22.63
C LEU A 9 -11.60 11.48 21.83
N GLN A 10 -11.56 12.77 22.15
CA GLN A 10 -12.36 13.80 21.50
C GLN A 10 -11.46 14.90 20.93
N ARG A 11 -11.85 15.51 19.82
CA ARG A 11 -11.20 16.69 19.26
C ARG A 11 -12.26 17.76 18.96
N GLY A 12 -12.26 18.82 19.75
CA GLY A 12 -13.34 19.81 19.73
C GLY A 12 -14.69 19.16 20.07
N PRO A 13 -15.75 19.36 19.31
CA PRO A 13 -17.07 18.76 19.57
C PRO A 13 -17.19 17.31 19.09
N GLN A 14 -16.21 16.79 18.36
CA GLN A 14 -16.29 15.47 17.72
C GLN A 14 -15.60 14.41 18.57
N ARG A 15 -16.34 13.35 18.94
CA ARG A 15 -15.77 12.14 19.52
C ARG A 15 -15.17 11.29 18.40
N LEU A 16 -13.90 10.95 18.56
CA LEU A 16 -13.12 10.16 17.60
C LEU A 16 -13.04 8.69 17.98
N LEU A 17 -12.79 8.42 19.26
CA LEU A 17 -12.78 7.06 19.82
C LEU A 17 -13.66 7.02 21.07
N GLU A 18 -14.31 5.89 21.30
CA GLU A 18 -15.22 5.66 22.44
C GLU A 18 -15.02 4.23 22.96
N ASP A 19 -14.67 4.10 24.24
CA ASP A 19 -14.36 2.82 24.90
C ASP A 19 -13.38 1.95 24.08
N ALA A 20 -12.34 2.57 23.54
CA ALA A 20 -11.38 1.89 22.69
C ALA A 20 -10.42 1.03 23.52
N GLU A 21 -10.23 -0.20 23.09
CA GLU A 21 -9.27 -1.15 23.66
C GLU A 21 -8.24 -1.57 22.62
N LEU A 22 -6.97 -1.54 23.01
CA LEU A 22 -5.89 -2.02 22.17
C LEU A 22 -4.78 -2.58 23.05
N THR A 23 -4.21 -3.71 22.67
CA THR A 23 -2.97 -4.22 23.27
C THR A 23 -2.01 -4.57 22.14
N LEU A 24 -0.90 -3.87 22.05
CA LEU A 24 0.17 -4.11 21.08
C LEU A 24 1.47 -4.45 21.82
N HIS A 25 2.02 -5.61 21.55
CA HIS A 25 3.24 -6.07 22.21
C HIS A 25 4.47 -5.45 21.57
N ALA A 26 5.58 -5.44 22.30
CA ALA A 26 6.87 -5.01 21.78
C ALA A 26 7.27 -5.85 20.55
N GLY A 27 7.81 -5.18 19.52
CA GLY A 27 8.23 -5.81 18.26
C GLY A 27 7.11 -6.10 17.26
N HIS A 28 5.82 -5.89 17.62
CA HIS A 28 4.72 -6.01 16.65
C HIS A 28 4.73 -4.85 15.67
N LYS A 29 4.34 -5.15 14.44
CA LYS A 29 4.17 -4.17 13.36
C LYS A 29 2.69 -4.08 13.01
N ALA A 30 2.05 -2.98 13.38
CA ALA A 30 0.61 -2.82 13.22
C ALA A 30 0.28 -1.70 12.23
N GLY A 31 -0.64 -1.99 11.29
CA GLY A 31 -1.26 -0.99 10.44
C GLY A 31 -2.50 -0.39 11.11
N LEU A 32 -2.58 0.94 11.21
CA LEU A 32 -3.75 1.65 11.71
C LEU A 32 -4.59 2.12 10.53
N ILE A 33 -5.76 1.53 10.33
CA ILE A 33 -6.64 1.80 9.20
C ILE A 33 -8.00 2.31 9.66
N GLY A 34 -8.72 2.96 8.75
CA GLY A 34 -10.07 3.52 8.98
C GLY A 34 -10.32 4.70 8.05
N ALA A 35 -11.56 5.16 7.97
CA ALA A 35 -11.97 6.28 7.13
C ALA A 35 -11.18 7.57 7.45
N ASN A 36 -11.14 8.50 6.49
CA ASN A 36 -10.56 9.82 6.73
C ASN A 36 -11.35 10.55 7.82
N GLY A 37 -10.63 11.17 8.76
CA GLY A 37 -11.25 11.82 9.93
C GLY A 37 -11.67 10.89 11.07
N ALA A 38 -11.43 9.57 10.97
CA ALA A 38 -11.75 8.61 12.04
C ALA A 38 -10.89 8.75 13.32
N GLY A 39 -9.87 9.62 13.31
CA GLY A 39 -9.04 9.88 14.48
C GLY A 39 -7.69 9.19 14.50
N LYS A 40 -7.23 8.62 13.37
CA LYS A 40 -5.92 7.93 13.26
C LYS A 40 -4.75 8.82 13.72
N SER A 41 -4.60 10.01 13.13
CA SER A 41 -3.53 10.95 13.49
C SER A 41 -3.71 11.53 14.91
N SER A 42 -4.94 11.60 15.42
CA SER A 42 -5.19 12.00 16.82
C SER A 42 -4.74 10.91 17.81
N LEU A 43 -4.88 9.64 17.45
CA LEU A 43 -4.30 8.54 18.22
C LEU A 43 -2.76 8.60 18.24
N PHE A 44 -2.12 8.97 17.12
CA PHE A 44 -0.67 9.21 17.10
C PHE A 44 -0.27 10.38 18.02
N ALA A 45 -1.01 11.49 18.00
CA ALA A 45 -0.77 12.62 18.89
C ALA A 45 -0.94 12.24 20.37
N LEU A 46 -1.90 11.37 20.70
CA LEU A 46 -2.06 10.82 22.04
C LEU A 46 -0.84 9.98 22.45
N LEU A 47 -0.38 9.06 21.58
CA LEU A 47 0.78 8.22 21.85
C LEU A 47 2.07 9.04 22.04
N ARG A 48 2.17 10.20 21.39
CA ARG A 48 3.29 11.15 21.56
C ARG A 48 3.15 12.04 22.82
N GLY A 49 2.01 11.94 23.54
CA GLY A 49 1.74 12.77 24.72
C GLY A 49 1.31 14.21 24.40
N GLU A 50 1.01 14.53 23.15
CA GLU A 50 0.51 15.85 22.71
C GLU A 50 -0.99 16.03 22.99
N LEU A 51 -1.71 14.93 23.10
CA LEU A 51 -3.11 14.89 23.50
C LEU A 51 -3.27 14.03 24.76
N HIS A 52 -4.28 14.34 25.55
CA HIS A 52 -4.69 13.55 26.70
C HIS A 52 -6.03 12.87 26.43
N PRO A 53 -6.28 11.66 26.96
CA PRO A 53 -7.57 11.03 26.84
C PRO A 53 -8.63 11.77 27.65
N ASP A 54 -9.87 11.82 27.14
CA ASP A 54 -11.00 12.38 27.88
C ASP A 54 -11.46 11.42 29.00
N SER A 55 -11.33 10.12 28.76
CA SER A 55 -11.52 9.06 29.76
C SER A 55 -10.72 7.82 29.38
N GLY A 56 -10.51 6.93 30.37
CA GLY A 56 -9.70 5.71 30.19
C GLY A 56 -8.21 5.99 30.26
N ASP A 57 -7.42 4.96 29.98
CA ASP A 57 -5.97 4.99 30.16
C ASP A 57 -5.22 4.64 28.85
N CYS A 58 -4.11 5.36 28.63
CA CYS A 58 -3.13 5.05 27.60
C CYS A 58 -1.80 4.74 28.28
N LEU A 59 -1.42 3.47 28.29
CA LEU A 59 -0.22 2.99 28.96
C LEU A 59 0.87 2.68 27.94
N LEU A 60 1.97 3.44 28.03
CA LEU A 60 3.22 3.18 27.33
C LEU A 60 4.34 2.98 28.36
N PRO A 61 5.35 2.14 28.07
CA PRO A 61 6.54 2.09 28.91
C PRO A 61 7.26 3.45 28.92
N ALA A 62 7.60 3.94 30.10
CA ALA A 62 8.20 5.27 30.27
C ALA A 62 9.63 5.38 29.69
N ASP A 63 10.29 4.24 29.48
CA ASP A 63 11.63 4.11 28.91
C ASP A 63 11.65 4.03 27.38
N TRP A 64 10.48 3.91 26.74
CA TRP A 64 10.42 3.82 25.29
C TRP A 64 10.71 5.16 24.61
N ARG A 65 11.61 5.10 23.64
CA ARG A 65 11.89 6.21 22.73
C ARG A 65 10.92 6.13 21.55
N ILE A 66 10.21 7.22 21.32
CA ILE A 66 9.22 7.32 20.24
C ILE A 66 9.81 8.13 19.11
N ALA A 67 9.97 7.53 17.94
CA ALA A 67 10.24 8.24 16.70
C ALA A 67 8.94 8.42 15.90
N HIS A 68 8.81 9.57 15.25
CA HIS A 68 7.66 9.83 14.39
C HIS A 68 8.06 10.72 13.21
N MET A 69 7.35 10.54 12.10
CA MET A 69 7.49 11.39 10.93
C MET A 69 6.78 12.72 11.16
N ARG A 70 7.49 13.84 10.99
CA ARG A 70 6.92 15.18 11.07
C ARG A 70 6.23 15.55 9.76
N GLN A 71 5.21 16.40 9.81
CA GLN A 71 4.51 16.86 8.60
C GLN A 71 5.13 18.12 7.99
N GLU A 72 5.87 18.91 8.78
CA GLU A 72 6.52 20.13 8.36
C GLU A 72 8.03 20.08 8.63
N VAL A 73 8.78 20.86 7.87
CA VAL A 73 10.24 21.00 7.99
C VAL A 73 10.55 22.42 8.46
N ASP A 74 11.05 22.54 9.68
CA ASP A 74 11.28 23.84 10.32
C ASP A 74 12.65 24.46 9.98
N THR A 75 13.63 23.63 9.55
CA THR A 75 15.04 24.04 9.37
C THR A 75 15.48 23.94 7.91
N LEU A 76 15.22 24.99 7.14
CA LEU A 76 15.49 25.01 5.69
C LEU A 76 16.98 25.21 5.33
N GLU A 77 17.78 25.77 6.25
CA GLU A 77 19.19 26.10 6.02
C GLU A 77 20.16 24.93 6.27
N ARG A 78 19.68 23.83 6.85
CA ARG A 78 20.49 22.64 7.14
C ARG A 78 20.83 21.88 5.87
N LEU A 79 21.99 21.20 5.85
CA LEU A 79 22.29 20.20 4.82
C LEU A 79 21.39 18.97 5.01
N ALA A 80 21.01 18.31 3.92
CA ALA A 80 20.10 17.16 3.94
C ALA A 80 20.64 16.04 4.84
N VAL A 81 21.94 15.71 4.78
CA VAL A 81 22.57 14.69 5.62
C VAL A 81 22.55 15.10 7.09
N ASP A 82 22.85 16.35 7.40
CA ASP A 82 22.81 16.86 8.78
C ASP A 82 21.40 16.87 9.36
N TYR A 83 20.41 17.22 8.53
CA TYR A 83 19.00 17.17 8.90
C TYR A 83 18.56 15.76 9.31
N VAL A 84 19.02 14.74 8.58
CA VAL A 84 18.73 13.33 8.91
C VAL A 84 19.44 12.93 10.21
N LEU A 85 20.70 13.32 10.40
CA LEU A 85 21.46 13.06 11.63
C LEU A 85 20.82 13.72 12.87
N ASP A 86 20.15 14.87 12.70
CA ASP A 86 19.42 15.55 13.79
C ASP A 86 18.23 14.71 14.33
N GLY A 87 17.85 13.61 13.66
CA GLY A 87 16.91 12.61 14.16
C GLY A 87 17.42 11.84 15.37
N ASP A 88 18.73 11.65 15.51
CA ASP A 88 19.36 11.05 16.68
C ASP A 88 19.82 12.14 17.65
N LEU A 89 18.89 12.58 18.53
CA LEU A 89 19.14 13.64 19.48
C LEU A 89 20.31 13.32 20.43
N ARG A 90 20.41 12.06 20.89
CA ARG A 90 21.49 11.64 21.78
C ARG A 90 22.85 11.75 21.09
N LEU A 91 22.92 11.33 19.84
CA LEU A 91 24.16 11.47 19.05
C LEU A 91 24.58 12.93 18.94
N ARG A 92 23.62 13.82 18.64
CA ARG A 92 23.90 15.27 18.52
C ARG A 92 24.31 15.90 19.85
N GLU A 93 23.72 15.49 20.96
CA GLU A 93 24.16 15.92 22.29
C GLU A 93 25.60 15.50 22.58
N VAL A 94 25.93 14.23 22.37
CA VAL A 94 27.30 13.73 22.55
C VAL A 94 28.29 14.45 21.63
N GLN A 95 27.96 14.67 20.36
CA GLN A 95 28.80 15.42 19.42
C GLN A 95 29.05 16.85 19.86
N ARG A 96 28.00 17.55 20.35
CA ARG A 96 28.11 18.93 20.87
C ARG A 96 28.98 18.97 22.12
N ASP A 97 28.76 18.04 23.06
CA ASP A 97 29.50 17.99 24.32
C ASP A 97 30.97 17.60 24.08
N LEU A 98 31.24 16.76 23.07
CA LEU A 98 32.58 16.41 22.62
C LEU A 98 33.32 17.66 22.10
N ALA A 99 32.69 18.43 21.22
CA ALA A 99 33.28 19.66 20.70
C ALA A 99 33.58 20.66 21.84
N ALA A 100 32.68 20.81 22.82
CA ALA A 100 32.92 21.67 24.00
C ALA A 100 34.06 21.16 24.89
N ALA A 101 34.19 19.82 25.06
CA ALA A 101 35.30 19.23 25.83
C ALA A 101 36.64 19.37 25.10
N GLU A 102 36.65 19.30 23.75
CA GLU A 102 37.84 19.60 22.93
C GLU A 102 38.32 21.03 23.09
N GLU A 103 37.38 22.02 23.03
CA GLU A 103 37.70 23.43 23.23
C GLU A 103 38.22 23.69 24.65
N ALA A 104 37.65 23.00 25.67
CA ALA A 104 38.08 23.09 27.07
C ALA A 104 39.38 22.32 27.38
N HIS A 105 39.89 21.50 26.46
CA HIS A 105 41.02 20.59 26.63
C HIS A 105 40.86 19.63 27.83
N ASP A 106 39.60 19.18 28.12
CA ASP A 106 39.29 18.23 29.20
C ASP A 106 39.47 16.80 28.75
N GLY A 107 40.68 16.24 28.97
CA GLY A 107 41.00 14.87 28.57
C GLY A 107 40.13 13.79 29.22
N THR A 108 39.59 14.06 30.44
CA THR A 108 38.74 13.09 31.15
C THR A 108 37.33 13.06 30.52
N ALA A 109 36.77 14.24 30.24
CA ALA A 109 35.50 14.36 29.56
C ALA A 109 35.58 13.77 28.14
N LEU A 110 36.65 14.04 27.41
CA LEU A 110 36.90 13.48 26.06
C LEU A 110 36.87 11.96 26.05
N ALA A 111 37.60 11.28 26.96
CA ALA A 111 37.62 9.83 27.03
C ALA A 111 36.23 9.23 27.29
N ARG A 112 35.45 9.84 28.18
CA ARG A 112 34.07 9.42 28.47
C ARG A 112 33.16 9.62 27.25
N LEU A 113 33.20 10.79 26.64
CA LEU A 113 32.34 11.14 25.51
C LEU A 113 32.64 10.33 24.24
N HIS A 114 33.91 9.96 24.01
CA HIS A 114 34.25 9.02 22.94
C HIS A 114 33.68 7.62 23.19
N ALA A 115 33.65 7.15 24.44
CA ALA A 115 32.99 5.87 24.78
C ALA A 115 31.46 5.96 24.63
N GLU A 116 30.86 7.11 24.96
CA GLU A 116 29.44 7.36 24.72
C GLU A 116 29.12 7.44 23.21
N LEU A 117 29.99 8.08 22.42
CA LEU A 117 29.85 8.15 20.96
C LEU A 117 29.94 6.78 20.32
N ASP A 118 30.85 5.93 20.79
CA ASP A 118 30.98 4.53 20.32
C ASP A 118 29.72 3.73 20.68
N SER A 119 29.23 3.86 21.92
CA SER A 119 27.99 3.20 22.37
C SER A 119 26.72 3.64 21.61
N ALA A 120 26.76 4.81 21.00
CA ALA A 120 25.69 5.37 20.17
C ALA A 120 25.89 5.08 18.66
N ASP A 121 26.84 4.21 18.30
CA ASP A 121 27.23 3.96 16.89
C ASP A 121 27.55 5.26 16.12
N GLY A 122 28.08 6.26 16.81
CA GLY A 122 28.26 7.62 16.29
C GLY A 122 29.26 7.72 15.15
N TYR A 123 30.29 6.86 15.15
CA TYR A 123 31.29 6.82 14.06
C TYR A 123 30.73 6.33 12.73
N THR A 124 29.63 5.55 12.74
CA THR A 124 28.97 5.07 11.54
C THR A 124 27.73 5.89 11.16
N ALA A 125 27.38 6.88 11.97
CA ALA A 125 26.13 7.64 11.82
C ALA A 125 26.00 8.35 10.47
N ASP A 126 27.07 8.99 9.96
CA ASP A 126 27.05 9.63 8.62
C ASP A 126 26.79 8.58 7.53
N ALA A 127 27.45 7.44 7.58
CA ALA A 127 27.22 6.36 6.61
C ALA A 127 25.80 5.79 6.68
N ARG A 128 25.22 5.66 7.90
CA ARG A 128 23.82 5.27 8.09
C ARG A 128 22.86 6.31 7.50
N ALA A 129 23.07 7.59 7.79
CA ALA A 129 22.25 8.68 7.23
C ALA A 129 22.29 8.72 5.70
N ARG A 130 23.49 8.61 5.10
CA ARG A 130 23.65 8.52 3.64
C ARG A 130 23.01 7.28 3.04
N LYS A 131 23.05 6.13 3.74
CA LYS A 131 22.37 4.89 3.31
C LYS A 131 20.85 5.07 3.31
N LEU A 132 20.27 5.71 4.33
CA LEU A 132 18.85 6.04 4.40
C LEU A 132 18.44 6.97 3.24
N LEU A 133 19.21 8.04 3.03
CA LEU A 133 18.97 8.98 1.94
C LEU A 133 19.05 8.30 0.56
N ALA A 134 20.08 7.49 0.32
CA ALA A 134 20.23 6.75 -0.92
C ALA A 134 19.05 5.79 -1.17
N GLY A 135 18.59 5.10 -0.13
CA GLY A 135 17.41 4.23 -0.18
C GLY A 135 16.14 4.98 -0.57
N LEU A 136 15.98 6.21 -0.09
CA LEU A 136 14.85 7.10 -0.42
C LEU A 136 15.04 7.89 -1.74
N GLY A 137 16.08 7.55 -2.52
CA GLY A 137 16.28 8.06 -3.87
C GLY A 137 17.13 9.33 -3.99
N PHE A 138 17.80 9.79 -2.92
CA PHE A 138 18.69 10.94 -3.00
C PHE A 138 20.03 10.57 -3.65
N SER A 139 20.49 11.39 -4.58
CA SER A 139 21.85 11.28 -5.12
C SER A 139 22.88 11.83 -4.13
N ASN A 140 24.15 11.42 -4.27
CA ASN A 140 25.24 11.92 -3.42
C ASN A 140 25.34 13.45 -3.43
N GLU A 141 25.14 14.08 -4.59
CA GLU A 141 25.15 15.55 -4.72
C GLU A 141 23.98 16.20 -3.97
N GLN A 142 22.81 15.54 -3.93
CA GLN A 142 21.63 16.04 -3.23
C GLN A 142 21.80 15.95 -1.71
N MET A 143 22.52 14.94 -1.20
CA MET A 143 22.73 14.75 0.25
C MET A 143 23.47 15.94 0.90
N ASP A 144 24.29 16.65 0.12
CA ASP A 144 25.08 17.80 0.58
C ASP A 144 24.43 19.16 0.22
N ARG A 145 23.16 19.18 -0.27
CA ARG A 145 22.37 20.39 -0.51
C ARG A 145 21.58 20.81 0.72
N GLN A 146 21.17 22.09 0.75
CA GLN A 146 20.30 22.59 1.79
C GLN A 146 18.87 22.04 1.64
N VAL A 147 18.21 21.80 2.79
CA VAL A 147 16.83 21.31 2.84
C VAL A 147 15.86 22.25 2.11
N GLY A 148 16.14 23.56 2.12
CA GLY A 148 15.35 24.58 1.43
C GLY A 148 15.31 24.45 -0.09
N ASP A 149 16.34 23.84 -0.68
CA ASP A 149 16.45 23.66 -2.15
C ASP A 149 15.52 22.56 -2.69
N PHE A 150 14.92 21.79 -1.80
CA PHE A 150 14.08 20.65 -2.18
C PHE A 150 12.59 21.03 -2.27
N SER A 151 11.89 20.38 -3.19
CA SER A 151 10.43 20.47 -3.26
C SER A 151 9.76 19.83 -2.04
N GLY A 152 8.46 20.11 -1.83
CA GLY A 152 7.68 19.56 -0.71
C GLY A 152 7.78 18.04 -0.59
N GLY A 153 7.63 17.30 -1.69
CA GLY A 153 7.75 15.84 -1.69
C GLY A 153 9.14 15.33 -1.27
N TRP A 154 10.20 15.99 -1.73
CA TRP A 154 11.56 15.65 -1.30
C TRP A 154 11.82 15.98 0.17
N ARG A 155 11.24 17.08 0.70
CA ARG A 155 11.30 17.41 2.13
C ARG A 155 10.58 16.37 2.98
N MET A 156 9.45 15.83 2.49
CA MET A 156 8.76 14.73 3.18
C MET A 156 9.62 13.46 3.24
N ARG A 157 10.39 13.15 2.20
CA ARG A 157 11.37 12.05 2.21
C ARG A 157 12.51 12.31 3.22
N LEU A 158 12.95 13.57 3.38
CA LEU A 158 13.92 13.94 4.43
C LEU A 158 13.34 13.74 5.85
N ASN A 159 12.08 14.12 6.07
CA ASN A 159 11.39 13.86 7.35
C ASN A 159 11.30 12.36 7.65
N LEU A 160 11.00 11.56 6.65
CA LEU A 160 11.00 10.10 6.79
C LEU A 160 12.40 9.59 7.14
N ALA A 161 13.44 10.00 6.40
CA ALA A 161 14.82 9.62 6.69
C ALA A 161 15.24 10.00 8.12
N GLN A 162 14.86 11.18 8.58
CA GLN A 162 15.12 11.66 9.96
C GLN A 162 14.42 10.77 11.01
N ALA A 163 13.16 10.39 10.76
CA ALA A 163 12.43 9.48 11.66
C ALA A 163 13.07 8.08 11.70
N LEU A 164 13.52 7.56 10.55
CA LEU A 164 14.20 6.27 10.44
C LEU A 164 15.63 6.29 11.06
N MET A 165 16.27 7.47 11.12
CA MET A 165 17.59 7.62 11.75
C MET A 165 17.50 7.58 13.27
N CYS A 166 16.35 7.94 13.86
CA CYS A 166 16.14 7.97 15.30
C CYS A 166 16.15 6.56 15.90
N PRO A 167 17.07 6.21 16.82
CA PRO A 167 17.00 4.96 17.56
C PRO A 167 15.73 4.96 18.42
N SER A 168 14.79 4.06 18.12
CA SER A 168 13.46 4.07 18.73
C SER A 168 12.96 2.67 19.09
N ASP A 169 12.12 2.61 20.13
CA ASP A 169 11.41 1.43 20.57
C ASP A 169 9.99 1.38 19.97
N LEU A 170 9.47 2.58 19.63
CA LEU A 170 8.20 2.76 18.90
C LEU A 170 8.41 3.75 17.74
N LEU A 171 8.09 3.29 16.54
CA LEU A 171 8.12 4.09 15.32
C LEU A 171 6.69 4.37 14.85
N LEU A 172 6.32 5.64 14.72
CA LEU A 172 5.01 6.10 14.25
C LEU A 172 5.17 6.73 12.86
N LEU A 173 4.57 6.10 11.84
CA LEU A 173 4.61 6.60 10.47
C LEU A 173 3.21 6.91 9.97
N ASP A 174 2.97 8.15 9.55
CA ASP A 174 1.70 8.60 8.98
C ASP A 174 1.87 8.80 7.48
N GLU A 175 1.27 7.90 6.67
CA GLU A 175 1.32 7.88 5.21
C GLU A 175 2.74 7.99 4.62
N PRO A 176 3.69 7.12 5.02
CA PRO A 176 5.09 7.24 4.60
C PRO A 176 5.30 6.96 3.11
N THR A 177 4.37 6.28 2.44
CA THR A 177 4.42 5.96 1.00
C THR A 177 4.05 7.14 0.12
N ASN A 178 3.38 8.17 0.68
CA ASN A 178 3.05 9.37 -0.09
C ASN A 178 4.33 10.05 -0.58
N HIS A 179 4.36 10.43 -1.85
CA HIS A 179 5.51 11.07 -2.51
C HIS A 179 6.75 10.19 -2.70
N LEU A 180 6.70 8.89 -2.36
CA LEU A 180 7.73 7.93 -2.70
C LEU A 180 7.48 7.35 -4.09
N ASP A 181 8.54 7.08 -4.83
CA ASP A 181 8.46 6.24 -6.01
C ASP A 181 8.49 4.76 -5.61
N LEU A 182 8.13 3.90 -6.55
CA LEU A 182 8.05 2.47 -6.30
C LEU A 182 9.36 1.89 -5.75
N ASP A 183 10.50 2.43 -6.18
CA ASP A 183 11.82 2.09 -5.68
C ASP A 183 12.00 2.36 -4.20
N ALA A 184 11.66 3.59 -3.78
CA ALA A 184 11.78 4.00 -2.40
C ALA A 184 10.77 3.23 -1.52
N ILE A 185 9.59 2.87 -2.08
CA ILE A 185 8.60 2.03 -1.37
C ILE A 185 9.17 0.64 -1.11
N ILE A 186 9.71 -0.04 -2.14
CA ILE A 186 10.32 -1.39 -1.98
C ILE A 186 11.46 -1.35 -0.96
N TRP A 187 12.33 -0.35 -1.07
CA TRP A 187 13.43 -0.18 -0.11
C TRP A 187 12.90 0.06 1.31
N LEU A 188 11.85 0.87 1.48
CA LEU A 188 11.23 1.13 2.78
C LEU A 188 10.58 -0.12 3.37
N GLU A 189 9.93 -0.95 2.54
CA GLU A 189 9.38 -2.25 2.95
C GLU A 189 10.47 -3.13 3.58
N ASP A 190 11.59 -3.30 2.89
CA ASP A 190 12.71 -4.14 3.36
C ASP A 190 13.32 -3.56 4.64
N TRP A 191 13.46 -2.24 4.72
CA TRP A 191 13.95 -1.59 5.92
C TRP A 191 13.00 -1.80 7.11
N LEU A 192 11.69 -1.60 6.92
CA LEU A 192 10.68 -1.77 7.97
C LEU A 192 10.53 -3.24 8.40
N LYS A 193 10.67 -4.20 7.48
CA LYS A 193 10.73 -5.63 7.81
C LYS A 193 11.90 -5.95 8.74
N SER A 194 13.03 -5.30 8.56
CA SER A 194 14.23 -5.49 9.39
C SER A 194 14.20 -4.69 10.70
N TYR A 195 13.30 -3.72 10.85
CA TYR A 195 13.20 -2.88 12.05
C TYR A 195 12.80 -3.71 13.28
N PRO A 196 13.63 -3.73 14.37
CA PRO A 196 13.39 -4.60 15.52
C PRO A 196 12.35 -4.05 16.51
N GLY A 197 12.07 -2.74 16.47
CA GLY A 197 11.14 -2.08 17.39
C GLY A 197 9.67 -2.30 17.03
N THR A 198 8.79 -1.71 17.81
CA THR A 198 7.36 -1.70 17.55
C THR A 198 7.03 -0.65 16.48
N LEU A 199 6.26 -1.04 15.47
CA LEU A 199 5.82 -0.13 14.42
C LEU A 199 4.30 0.09 14.52
N LEU A 200 3.88 1.34 14.45
CA LEU A 200 2.48 1.68 14.18
C LEU A 200 2.44 2.57 12.92
N LEU A 201 1.78 2.09 11.89
CA LEU A 201 1.81 2.63 10.54
C LEU A 201 0.41 2.98 10.08
N ILE A 202 0.17 4.23 9.69
CA ILE A 202 -1.01 4.62 8.93
C ILE A 202 -0.62 4.57 7.46
N SER A 203 -1.32 3.78 6.66
CA SER A 203 -1.16 3.76 5.21
C SER A 203 -2.46 3.37 4.50
N HIS A 204 -2.63 3.90 3.30
CA HIS A 204 -3.69 3.54 2.37
C HIS A 204 -3.20 2.65 1.21
N ASP A 205 -1.96 2.18 1.29
CA ASP A 205 -1.37 1.22 0.34
C ASP A 205 -1.54 -0.21 0.87
N ARG A 206 -2.34 -1.02 0.18
CA ARG A 206 -2.68 -2.40 0.58
C ARG A 206 -1.50 -3.33 0.51
N ASP A 207 -0.77 -3.29 -0.61
CA ASP A 207 0.38 -4.16 -0.85
C ASP A 207 1.49 -3.84 0.16
N PHE A 208 1.70 -2.56 0.44
CA PHE A 208 2.65 -2.12 1.47
C PHE A 208 2.27 -2.60 2.87
N LEU A 209 0.97 -2.52 3.24
CA LEU A 209 0.49 -3.05 4.52
C LEU A 209 0.67 -4.56 4.60
N ASP A 210 0.32 -5.32 3.56
CA ASP A 210 0.46 -6.77 3.55
C ASP A 210 1.92 -7.22 3.69
N GLU A 211 2.86 -6.47 3.12
CA GLU A 211 4.29 -6.77 3.17
C GLU A 211 4.94 -6.42 4.51
N VAL A 212 4.47 -5.38 5.21
CA VAL A 212 5.16 -4.81 6.37
C VAL A 212 4.53 -5.21 7.69
N VAL A 213 3.17 -5.31 7.78
CA VAL A 213 2.49 -5.44 9.07
C VAL A 213 2.04 -6.88 9.37
N ASP A 214 2.11 -7.24 10.65
CA ASP A 214 1.63 -8.51 11.20
C ASP A 214 0.30 -8.39 11.95
N HIS A 215 -0.18 -7.15 12.16
CA HIS A 215 -1.46 -6.83 12.77
C HIS A 215 -2.09 -5.63 12.08
N VAL A 216 -3.42 -5.57 12.09
CA VAL A 216 -4.20 -4.43 11.60
C VAL A 216 -5.12 -3.94 12.72
N ALA A 217 -4.94 -2.69 13.13
CA ALA A 217 -5.81 -1.98 14.07
C ALA A 217 -6.83 -1.15 13.27
N HIS A 218 -8.08 -1.56 13.26
CA HIS A 218 -9.15 -0.92 12.49
C HIS A 218 -9.98 0.01 13.37
N VAL A 219 -10.06 1.28 12.97
CA VAL A 219 -10.94 2.28 13.58
C VAL A 219 -12.25 2.30 12.79
N ASP A 220 -13.31 1.79 13.39
CA ASP A 220 -14.63 1.74 12.80
C ASP A 220 -15.70 2.10 13.86
N GLN A 221 -16.65 2.95 13.50
CA GLN A 221 -17.72 3.41 14.40
C GLN A 221 -17.21 3.88 15.78
N ARG A 222 -16.10 4.61 15.82
CA ARG A 222 -15.38 5.10 17.01
C ARG A 222 -14.78 4.02 17.91
N LYS A 223 -14.80 2.76 17.48
CA LYS A 223 -14.17 1.64 18.17
C LYS A 223 -12.88 1.23 17.48
N LEU A 224 -11.99 0.66 18.26
CA LEU A 224 -10.71 0.15 17.77
C LEU A 224 -10.71 -1.37 17.90
N THR A 225 -10.51 -2.07 16.79
CA THR A 225 -10.46 -3.53 16.78
C THR A 225 -9.15 -4.00 16.17
N LEU A 226 -8.43 -4.87 16.88
CA LEU A 226 -7.16 -5.44 16.42
C LEU A 226 -7.42 -6.78 15.71
N TYR A 227 -6.89 -6.91 14.51
CA TYR A 227 -6.89 -8.14 13.71
C TYR A 227 -5.46 -8.64 13.56
N ARG A 228 -5.28 -9.95 13.54
CA ARG A 228 -3.98 -10.58 13.28
C ARG A 228 -3.81 -10.84 11.80
N GLY A 229 -2.62 -10.54 11.28
CA GLY A 229 -2.27 -10.69 9.86
C GLY A 229 -2.19 -9.34 9.15
N GLY A 230 -1.86 -9.37 7.85
CA GLY A 230 -1.81 -8.21 6.97
C GLY A 230 -3.20 -7.70 6.57
N TYR A 231 -3.22 -6.77 5.62
CA TYR A 231 -4.47 -6.14 5.16
C TYR A 231 -5.44 -7.13 4.51
N THR A 232 -4.94 -8.05 3.68
CA THR A 232 -5.75 -9.09 3.03
C THR A 232 -6.42 -10.01 4.05
N ALA A 233 -5.72 -10.39 5.13
CA ALA A 233 -6.28 -11.20 6.21
C ALA A 233 -7.37 -10.43 6.97
N PHE A 234 -7.16 -9.14 7.22
CA PHE A 234 -8.14 -8.25 7.81
C PHE A 234 -9.41 -8.15 6.96
N GLU A 235 -9.31 -7.93 5.63
CA GLU A 235 -10.49 -7.84 4.75
C GLU A 235 -11.35 -9.11 4.83
N ARG A 236 -10.72 -10.28 4.79
CA ARG A 236 -11.43 -11.57 4.93
C ARG A 236 -12.14 -11.69 6.27
N ALA A 237 -11.44 -11.40 7.36
CA ALA A 237 -12.01 -11.48 8.72
C ALA A 237 -13.14 -10.46 8.92
N ARG A 238 -13.03 -9.25 8.36
CA ARG A 238 -14.09 -8.22 8.37
C ARG A 238 -15.31 -8.70 7.59
N ALA A 239 -15.12 -9.23 6.37
CA ALA A 239 -16.21 -9.74 5.53
C ALA A 239 -16.96 -10.89 6.21
N GLU A 240 -16.26 -11.84 6.82
CA GLU A 240 -16.86 -12.94 7.58
C GLU A 240 -17.65 -12.43 8.78
N ARG A 241 -17.11 -11.48 9.54
CA ARG A 241 -17.79 -10.88 10.70
C ARG A 241 -19.07 -10.15 10.28
N LEU A 242 -19.03 -9.37 9.20
CA LEU A 242 -20.21 -8.66 8.68
C LEU A 242 -21.28 -9.65 8.20
N ALA A 243 -20.88 -10.71 7.50
CA ALA A 243 -21.80 -11.77 7.05
C ALA A 243 -22.47 -12.48 8.24
N GLN A 244 -21.71 -12.81 9.28
CA GLN A 244 -22.25 -13.41 10.52
C GLN A 244 -23.21 -12.46 11.24
N GLN A 245 -22.88 -11.18 11.33
CA GLN A 245 -23.74 -10.16 11.93
C GLN A 245 -25.05 -10.01 11.17
N GLN A 246 -24.97 -9.97 9.85
CA GLN A 246 -26.15 -9.88 8.98
C GLN A 246 -27.05 -11.11 9.13
N GLN A 247 -26.50 -12.32 9.13
CA GLN A 247 -27.25 -13.55 9.37
C GLN A 247 -27.91 -13.57 10.75
N ALA A 248 -27.18 -13.13 11.79
CA ALA A 248 -27.72 -13.04 13.14
C ALA A 248 -28.88 -12.04 13.22
N TYR A 249 -28.75 -10.88 12.56
CA TYR A 249 -29.82 -9.88 12.45
C TYR A 249 -31.05 -10.45 11.73
N GLU A 250 -30.89 -11.06 10.56
CA GLU A 250 -32.02 -11.67 9.81
C GLU A 250 -32.73 -12.75 10.61
N LYS A 251 -31.96 -13.60 11.28
CA LYS A 251 -32.52 -14.62 12.19
C LYS A 251 -33.31 -14.00 13.34
N GLN A 252 -32.79 -12.94 13.94
CA GLN A 252 -33.47 -12.21 15.01
C GLN A 252 -34.77 -11.55 14.50
N GLN A 253 -34.74 -10.91 13.32
CA GLN A 253 -35.91 -10.29 12.69
C GLN A 253 -36.97 -11.34 12.38
N ALA A 254 -36.60 -12.49 11.84
CA ALA A 254 -37.53 -13.61 11.62
C ALA A 254 -38.17 -14.13 12.92
N GLN A 255 -37.36 -14.25 14.00
CA GLN A 255 -37.88 -14.63 15.32
C GLN A 255 -38.83 -13.58 15.89
N ARG A 256 -38.49 -12.28 15.75
CA ARG A 256 -39.33 -11.16 16.17
C ARG A 256 -40.66 -11.17 15.44
N ALA A 257 -40.65 -11.25 14.12
CA ALA A 257 -41.85 -11.32 13.28
C ALA A 257 -42.72 -12.52 13.63
N HIS A 258 -42.12 -13.68 13.90
CA HIS A 258 -42.85 -14.87 14.35
C HIS A 258 -43.52 -14.66 15.73
N MET A 259 -42.82 -14.06 16.72
CA MET A 259 -43.39 -13.74 18.01
C MET A 259 -44.51 -12.70 17.93
N GLU A 260 -44.34 -11.65 17.14
CA GLU A 260 -45.34 -10.62 16.90
C GLU A 260 -46.61 -11.20 16.24
N SER A 261 -46.44 -12.06 15.23
CA SER A 261 -47.57 -12.72 14.57
C SER A 261 -48.34 -13.64 15.53
N TYR A 262 -47.61 -14.36 16.40
CA TYR A 262 -48.24 -15.18 17.43
C TYR A 262 -49.00 -14.33 18.45
N ILE A 263 -48.43 -13.25 18.94
CA ILE A 263 -49.05 -12.31 19.87
C ILE A 263 -50.32 -11.72 19.24
N ALA A 264 -50.27 -11.24 17.99
CA ALA A 264 -51.41 -10.69 17.27
C ALA A 264 -52.56 -11.70 17.15
N ARG A 265 -52.23 -12.99 16.86
CA ARG A 265 -53.22 -14.05 16.67
C ARG A 265 -53.91 -14.52 17.95
N PHE A 266 -53.16 -14.51 19.08
CA PHE A 266 -53.62 -15.15 20.31
C PHE A 266 -53.86 -14.21 21.50
N LYS A 267 -53.58 -12.89 21.39
CA LYS A 267 -53.75 -11.89 22.44
C LYS A 267 -55.18 -11.83 22.98
N ALA A 268 -56.19 -12.10 22.16
CA ALA A 268 -57.61 -12.04 22.51
C ALA A 268 -58.19 -13.38 23.08
N GLN A 269 -57.43 -14.49 23.05
CA GLN A 269 -57.89 -15.79 23.49
C GLN A 269 -57.52 -16.03 24.94
N ALA A 270 -58.49 -16.17 25.85
CA ALA A 270 -58.29 -16.33 27.29
C ALA A 270 -57.40 -17.55 27.66
N THR A 271 -57.53 -18.67 26.93
CA THR A 271 -56.73 -19.89 27.15
C THR A 271 -55.26 -19.76 26.77
N LYS A 272 -54.89 -18.85 25.85
CA LYS A 272 -53.52 -18.62 25.38
C LYS A 272 -52.92 -17.26 25.78
N ALA A 273 -53.72 -16.43 26.50
CA ALA A 273 -53.28 -15.11 26.95
C ALA A 273 -52.01 -15.14 27.80
N ARG A 274 -51.84 -16.16 28.67
CA ARG A 274 -50.60 -16.32 29.48
C ARG A 274 -49.37 -16.61 28.65
N GLN A 275 -49.51 -17.39 27.57
CA GLN A 275 -48.42 -17.65 26.61
C GLN A 275 -48.09 -16.43 25.75
N ALA A 276 -49.10 -15.66 25.32
CA ALA A 276 -48.92 -14.42 24.63
C ALA A 276 -48.19 -13.38 25.50
N GLN A 277 -48.55 -13.25 26.80
CA GLN A 277 -47.83 -12.38 27.74
C GLN A 277 -46.39 -12.80 27.97
N SER A 278 -46.09 -14.11 28.05
CA SER A 278 -44.72 -14.60 28.16
C SER A 278 -43.88 -14.21 26.93
N ARG A 279 -44.46 -14.26 25.71
CA ARG A 279 -43.77 -13.86 24.49
C ARG A 279 -43.60 -12.34 24.34
N ILE A 280 -44.53 -11.54 24.84
CA ILE A 280 -44.39 -10.09 24.96
C ILE A 280 -43.18 -9.76 25.85
N LYS A 281 -43.09 -10.37 27.03
CA LYS A 281 -41.93 -10.17 27.91
C LYS A 281 -40.60 -10.66 27.30
N ALA A 282 -40.64 -11.72 26.49
CA ALA A 282 -39.46 -12.20 25.78
C ALA A 282 -39.03 -11.19 24.66
N LEU A 283 -39.99 -10.61 23.95
CA LEU A 283 -39.76 -9.58 22.94
C LEU A 283 -39.19 -8.30 23.57
N GLU A 284 -39.73 -7.87 24.74
CA GLU A 284 -39.22 -6.69 25.47
C GLU A 284 -37.79 -6.86 26.02
N ARG A 285 -37.36 -8.10 26.25
CA ARG A 285 -36.01 -8.45 26.74
C ARG A 285 -35.03 -8.72 25.61
N MET A 286 -35.50 -8.79 24.36
CA MET A 286 -34.66 -9.07 23.23
C MET A 286 -33.82 -7.82 22.88
N GLU A 287 -32.50 -7.89 23.08
CA GLU A 287 -31.61 -6.84 22.65
C GLU A 287 -31.69 -6.71 21.13
N GLU A 288 -31.89 -5.48 20.63
CA GLU A 288 -31.92 -5.21 19.20
C GLU A 288 -30.51 -5.33 18.63
N LEU A 289 -30.29 -6.37 17.81
CA LEU A 289 -29.09 -6.41 16.98
C LEU A 289 -29.25 -5.37 15.87
N SER A 290 -28.22 -4.57 15.68
CA SER A 290 -28.14 -3.67 14.52
C SER A 290 -27.86 -4.49 13.27
N ALA A 291 -28.49 -4.13 12.16
CA ALA A 291 -28.07 -4.64 10.85
C ALA A 291 -26.57 -4.38 10.66
N ALA A 292 -25.89 -5.26 9.96
CA ALA A 292 -24.52 -4.98 9.56
C ALA A 292 -24.55 -3.69 8.73
N HIS A 293 -24.01 -2.60 9.27
CA HIS A 293 -23.74 -1.41 8.48
C HIS A 293 -22.57 -1.77 7.56
N VAL A 294 -22.92 -2.25 6.38
CA VAL A 294 -22.05 -2.06 5.23
C VAL A 294 -22.26 -0.59 4.88
N ASP A 295 -21.34 0.28 5.26
CA ASP A 295 -21.29 1.60 4.65
C ASP A 295 -21.39 1.34 3.16
N SER A 296 -22.39 1.94 2.51
CA SER A 296 -22.62 1.70 1.07
C SER A 296 -21.29 1.97 0.39
N PRO A 297 -20.66 0.97 -0.26
CA PRO A 297 -19.40 1.22 -0.90
C PRO A 297 -19.62 2.43 -1.81
N PHE A 298 -18.74 3.42 -1.65
CA PHE A 298 -18.72 4.56 -2.54
C PHE A 298 -18.61 3.97 -3.95
N ASP A 299 -19.61 4.18 -4.77
CA ASP A 299 -19.73 3.57 -6.09
C ASP A 299 -20.03 4.65 -7.12
N PHE A 300 -19.13 4.80 -8.08
CA PHE A 300 -19.32 5.70 -9.21
C PHE A 300 -18.88 5.04 -10.51
N VAL A 301 -19.50 5.43 -11.59
CA VAL A 301 -19.23 4.90 -12.92
C VAL A 301 -18.91 6.04 -13.87
N PHE A 302 -17.87 5.88 -14.68
CA PHE A 302 -17.63 6.77 -15.81
C PHE A 302 -18.70 6.52 -16.90
N ARG A 303 -19.45 7.54 -17.26
CA ARG A 303 -20.50 7.42 -18.26
C ARG A 303 -19.89 7.23 -19.65
N GLU A 304 -20.46 6.33 -20.44
CA GLU A 304 -19.99 6.07 -21.80
C GLU A 304 -20.20 7.27 -22.73
N SER A 305 -19.22 7.48 -23.61
CA SER A 305 -19.33 8.43 -24.72
C SER A 305 -20.07 7.77 -25.91
N SER A 306 -20.96 8.50 -26.54
CA SER A 306 -21.78 7.98 -27.67
C SER A 306 -21.00 7.81 -28.98
N LYS A 307 -19.82 8.44 -29.11
CA LYS A 307 -18.97 8.40 -30.30
C LYS A 307 -17.53 8.23 -29.90
N ILE A 308 -16.85 7.30 -30.51
CA ILE A 308 -15.46 6.98 -30.22
C ILE A 308 -14.67 6.97 -31.52
N SER A 309 -13.56 7.71 -31.58
CA SER A 309 -12.59 7.69 -32.69
C SER A 309 -11.58 6.56 -32.51
N SER A 310 -11.06 6.02 -33.60
CA SER A 310 -9.95 5.06 -33.57
C SER A 310 -8.91 5.44 -34.62
N PRO A 311 -7.68 5.77 -34.23
CA PRO A 311 -7.19 5.91 -32.87
C PRO A 311 -7.76 7.14 -32.13
N LEU A 312 -7.72 7.11 -30.79
CA LEU A 312 -8.03 8.28 -29.96
C LEU A 312 -6.93 9.32 -30.01
N ILE A 313 -5.69 8.86 -29.84
CA ILE A 313 -4.47 9.67 -29.97
C ILE A 313 -3.41 8.87 -30.74
N ASP A 314 -2.72 9.56 -31.65
CA ASP A 314 -1.52 9.06 -32.33
C ASP A 314 -0.39 10.07 -32.17
N LEU A 315 0.69 9.64 -31.55
CA LEU A 315 1.92 10.38 -31.33
C LEU A 315 3.05 9.74 -32.13
N SER A 316 3.56 10.47 -33.14
CA SER A 316 4.52 9.92 -34.10
C SER A 316 5.81 10.74 -34.10
N ASP A 317 6.95 10.05 -33.84
CA ASP A 317 8.30 10.61 -33.81
C ASP A 317 8.41 11.93 -33.02
N ALA A 318 7.68 12.03 -31.92
CA ALA A 318 7.57 13.25 -31.16
C ALA A 318 8.77 13.49 -30.24
N ARG A 319 9.15 14.76 -30.14
CA ARG A 319 10.10 15.26 -29.14
C ARG A 319 9.34 16.10 -28.12
N LEU A 320 9.43 15.70 -26.85
CA LEU A 320 8.66 16.30 -25.77
C LEU A 320 9.59 16.95 -24.75
N GLY A 321 9.16 18.10 -24.20
CA GLY A 321 9.96 18.84 -23.22
C GLY A 321 9.37 20.20 -22.90
N TYR A 322 10.17 21.07 -22.30
CA TYR A 322 9.78 22.41 -21.87
C TYR A 322 10.72 23.45 -22.48
N GLY A 323 10.18 24.42 -23.21
CA GLY A 323 10.99 25.42 -23.93
C GLY A 323 12.02 24.74 -24.83
N ASP A 324 13.32 25.01 -24.64
CA ASP A 324 14.38 24.38 -25.42
C ASP A 324 14.90 23.06 -24.85
N LYS A 325 14.43 22.67 -23.64
CA LYS A 325 14.90 21.46 -22.97
C LYS A 325 14.08 20.25 -23.41
N THR A 326 14.70 19.38 -24.20
CA THR A 326 14.11 18.06 -24.55
C THR A 326 14.24 17.10 -23.36
N ILE A 327 13.15 16.38 -23.06
CA ILE A 327 13.09 15.35 -22.01
C ILE A 327 12.90 13.98 -22.63
N LEU A 328 12.04 13.86 -23.64
CA LEU A 328 11.76 12.61 -24.33
C LEU A 328 11.96 12.80 -25.85
N GLU A 329 12.60 11.82 -26.47
CA GLU A 329 12.92 11.86 -27.91
C GLU A 329 12.30 10.69 -28.65
N LYS A 330 11.92 10.91 -29.91
CA LYS A 330 11.40 9.89 -30.84
C LYS A 330 10.24 9.07 -30.25
N VAL A 331 9.38 9.73 -29.48
CA VAL A 331 8.25 9.05 -28.84
C VAL A 331 7.25 8.61 -29.91
N LYS A 332 6.87 7.33 -29.84
CA LYS A 332 5.80 6.72 -30.65
C LYS A 332 4.81 6.06 -29.70
N LEU A 333 3.58 6.53 -29.72
CA LEU A 333 2.52 5.97 -28.87
C LEU A 333 1.18 6.15 -29.55
N GLN A 334 0.44 5.05 -29.69
CA GLN A 334 -0.91 5.05 -30.22
C GLN A 334 -1.89 4.57 -29.17
N LEU A 335 -2.90 5.40 -28.87
CA LEU A 335 -3.98 5.04 -27.95
C LEU A 335 -5.23 4.70 -28.74
N THR A 336 -5.67 3.46 -28.64
CA THR A 336 -6.92 2.97 -29.26
C THR A 336 -8.00 2.78 -28.19
N PRO A 337 -9.29 2.79 -28.57
CA PRO A 337 -10.37 2.48 -27.63
C PRO A 337 -10.12 1.15 -26.91
N GLY A 338 -10.34 1.13 -25.59
CA GLY A 338 -10.10 -0.03 -24.75
C GLY A 338 -8.64 -0.29 -24.36
N ALA A 339 -7.67 0.51 -24.84
CA ALA A 339 -6.28 0.40 -24.40
C ALA A 339 -6.15 0.69 -22.90
N ARG A 340 -5.37 -0.17 -22.19
CA ARG A 340 -5.14 -0.06 -20.74
C ARG A 340 -3.66 -0.10 -20.46
N ILE A 341 -3.07 1.08 -20.30
CA ILE A 341 -1.63 1.27 -20.27
C ILE A 341 -1.19 1.84 -18.93
N GLY A 342 -0.22 1.15 -18.28
CA GLY A 342 0.52 1.64 -17.13
C GLY A 342 1.84 2.24 -17.55
N LEU A 343 2.15 3.48 -17.13
CA LEU A 343 3.45 4.11 -17.36
C LEU A 343 4.36 3.87 -16.17
N LEU A 344 5.45 3.14 -16.42
CA LEU A 344 6.51 2.86 -15.46
C LEU A 344 7.74 3.75 -15.74
N GLY A 345 8.58 3.93 -14.76
CA GLY A 345 9.84 4.65 -14.91
C GLY A 345 10.23 5.43 -13.65
N PRO A 346 11.53 5.74 -13.48
CA PRO A 346 12.00 6.48 -12.32
C PRO A 346 11.45 7.91 -12.27
N ASN A 347 11.51 8.53 -11.09
CA ASN A 347 11.08 9.92 -10.95
C ASN A 347 11.96 10.85 -11.78
N GLY A 348 11.32 11.82 -12.44
CA GLY A 348 11.99 12.76 -13.34
C GLY A 348 12.27 12.20 -14.75
N ALA A 349 11.93 10.95 -15.05
CA ALA A 349 12.15 10.36 -16.38
C ALA A 349 11.29 10.97 -17.50
N GLY A 350 10.22 11.74 -17.15
CA GLY A 350 9.37 12.41 -18.12
C GLY A 350 7.94 11.85 -18.24
N LYS A 351 7.49 11.01 -17.29
CA LYS A 351 6.11 10.46 -17.28
C LYS A 351 5.05 11.55 -17.35
N SER A 352 5.10 12.52 -16.43
CA SER A 352 4.15 13.66 -16.42
C SER A 352 4.29 14.55 -17.65
N THR A 353 5.51 14.67 -18.24
CA THR A 353 5.71 15.41 -19.50
C THR A 353 4.96 14.73 -20.65
N LEU A 354 5.02 13.40 -20.73
CA LEU A 354 4.26 12.64 -21.74
C LEU A 354 2.75 12.85 -21.55
N ILE A 355 2.25 12.68 -20.33
CA ILE A 355 0.81 12.84 -20.04
C ILE A 355 0.33 14.27 -20.38
N LYS A 356 1.06 15.32 -19.99
CA LYS A 356 0.71 16.71 -20.29
C LYS A 356 0.63 16.99 -21.78
N ASN A 357 1.50 16.40 -22.59
CA ASN A 357 1.42 16.50 -24.05
C ASN A 357 0.16 15.78 -24.58
N LEU A 358 -0.12 14.58 -24.09
CA LEU A 358 -1.33 13.83 -24.46
C LEU A 358 -2.62 14.56 -24.00
N ALA A 359 -2.61 15.19 -22.83
CA ALA A 359 -3.71 16.02 -22.33
C ALA A 359 -3.89 17.33 -23.13
N GLY A 360 -2.82 17.85 -23.74
CA GLY A 360 -2.80 19.11 -24.48
C GLY A 360 -2.46 20.32 -23.65
N GLU A 361 -1.92 20.13 -22.47
CA GLU A 361 -1.35 21.21 -21.67
C GLU A 361 0.01 21.66 -22.21
N LEU A 362 0.71 20.78 -22.96
CA LEU A 362 1.97 21.05 -23.63
C LEU A 362 1.87 20.62 -25.09
N GLU A 363 2.49 21.39 -25.97
CA GLU A 363 2.66 21.01 -27.37
C GLU A 363 4.00 20.27 -27.55
N PRO A 364 4.07 19.26 -28.44
CA PRO A 364 5.32 18.63 -28.80
C PRO A 364 6.33 19.63 -29.38
N LEU A 365 7.59 19.57 -28.98
CA LEU A 365 8.67 20.41 -29.54
C LEU A 365 8.96 20.07 -31.01
N ALA A 366 8.73 18.81 -31.40
CA ALA A 366 8.81 18.35 -32.78
C ALA A 366 8.02 17.04 -32.94
N GLY A 367 7.75 16.61 -34.15
CA GLY A 367 6.93 15.45 -34.46
C GLY A 367 5.45 15.81 -34.63
N ARG A 368 4.57 14.81 -34.54
CA ARG A 368 3.15 14.99 -34.78
C ARG A 368 2.29 14.34 -33.70
N LEU A 369 1.39 15.12 -33.10
CA LEU A 369 0.32 14.63 -32.24
C LEU A 369 -1.02 14.81 -32.98
N THR A 370 -1.70 13.71 -33.21
CA THR A 370 -3.03 13.73 -33.86
C THR A 370 -4.07 13.21 -32.87
N ARG A 371 -5.17 13.93 -32.74
CA ARG A 371 -6.34 13.54 -31.93
C ARG A 371 -7.50 13.18 -32.82
N GLY A 372 -8.20 12.10 -32.46
CA GLY A 372 -9.46 11.75 -33.13
C GLY A 372 -10.54 12.81 -32.89
N GLU A 373 -11.39 13.06 -33.89
CA GLU A 373 -12.43 14.12 -33.83
C GLU A 373 -13.37 14.00 -32.62
N ASN A 374 -13.66 12.78 -32.14
CA ASN A 374 -14.56 12.54 -31.01
C ASN A 374 -13.79 12.16 -29.73
N THR A 375 -12.52 12.53 -29.62
CA THR A 375 -11.74 12.23 -28.42
C THR A 375 -12.05 13.26 -27.32
N VAL A 376 -12.61 12.77 -26.21
CA VAL A 376 -12.85 13.53 -24.98
C VAL A 376 -11.88 13.02 -23.93
N VAL A 377 -10.95 13.87 -23.54
CA VAL A 377 -9.88 13.52 -22.59
C VAL A 377 -10.33 13.91 -21.18
N GLY A 378 -10.42 12.92 -20.29
CA GLY A 378 -10.49 13.15 -18.85
C GLY A 378 -9.07 13.10 -18.29
N TYR A 379 -8.57 14.24 -17.84
CA TYR A 379 -7.23 14.31 -17.28
C TYR A 379 -7.32 14.54 -15.77
N PHE A 380 -6.64 13.70 -15.00
CA PHE A 380 -6.49 13.84 -13.56
C PHE A 380 -5.00 13.98 -13.22
N ALA A 381 -4.66 15.08 -12.58
CA ALA A 381 -3.32 15.33 -12.09
C ALA A 381 -3.35 16.05 -10.72
N GLN A 382 -2.30 15.90 -9.96
CA GLN A 382 -2.21 16.48 -8.62
C GLN A 382 -2.45 18.00 -8.60
N HIS A 383 -1.92 18.74 -9.58
CA HIS A 383 -2.11 20.19 -9.66
C HIS A 383 -3.55 20.63 -10.00
N GLN A 384 -4.40 19.73 -10.50
CA GLN A 384 -5.83 20.05 -10.73
C GLN A 384 -6.60 20.22 -9.42
N LEU A 385 -6.15 19.62 -8.33
CA LEU A 385 -6.73 19.87 -7.01
C LEU A 385 -6.55 21.33 -6.58
N ASP A 386 -5.43 21.93 -6.96
CA ASP A 386 -5.13 23.34 -6.69
C ASP A 386 -5.88 24.30 -7.62
N SER A 387 -6.35 23.80 -8.78
CA SER A 387 -7.12 24.58 -9.75
C SER A 387 -8.61 24.72 -9.40
N LEU A 388 -9.10 23.94 -8.43
CA LEU A 388 -10.47 24.06 -7.94
C LEU A 388 -10.69 25.45 -7.32
N ASP A 389 -11.80 26.10 -7.66
CA ASP A 389 -12.17 27.37 -7.05
C ASP A 389 -12.50 27.18 -5.56
N ALA A 390 -11.55 27.57 -4.69
CA ALA A 390 -11.66 27.38 -3.26
C ALA A 390 -12.92 28.02 -2.63
N LYS A 391 -13.51 29.04 -3.27
CA LYS A 391 -14.71 29.73 -2.80
C LYS A 391 -16.00 29.14 -3.34
N ALA A 392 -15.92 28.29 -4.37
CA ALA A 392 -17.08 27.65 -4.97
C ALA A 392 -17.40 26.34 -4.25
N SER A 393 -18.68 25.96 -4.25
CA SER A 393 -19.13 24.67 -3.75
C SER A 393 -19.05 23.58 -4.85
N PRO A 394 -19.11 22.27 -4.50
CA PRO A 394 -19.22 21.19 -5.48
C PRO A 394 -20.33 21.39 -6.49
N LEU A 395 -21.51 21.80 -6.02
CA LEU A 395 -22.65 22.09 -6.87
C LEU A 395 -22.35 23.21 -7.87
N LEU A 396 -21.72 24.29 -7.41
CA LEU A 396 -21.40 25.43 -8.29
C LEU A 396 -20.35 25.06 -9.34
N HIS A 397 -19.37 24.20 -9.01
CA HIS A 397 -18.43 23.68 -10.00
C HIS A 397 -19.14 22.91 -11.12
N LEU A 398 -20.07 22.03 -10.74
CA LEU A 398 -20.80 21.22 -11.70
C LEU A 398 -21.82 22.05 -12.50
N GLN A 399 -22.47 23.05 -11.89
CA GLN A 399 -23.36 23.99 -12.59
C GLN A 399 -22.61 24.80 -13.65
N ARG A 400 -21.35 25.18 -13.41
CA ARG A 400 -20.51 25.87 -14.41
C ARG A 400 -20.22 24.99 -15.63
N LEU A 401 -20.05 23.67 -15.43
CA LEU A 401 -19.85 22.70 -16.52
C LEU A 401 -21.16 22.36 -17.25
N ALA A 402 -22.29 22.37 -16.54
CA ALA A 402 -23.58 21.95 -17.04
C ALA A 402 -24.70 22.99 -16.72
N PRO A 403 -24.64 24.20 -17.29
CA PRO A 403 -25.54 25.30 -16.91
C PRO A 403 -27.02 25.08 -17.30
N THR A 404 -27.27 24.11 -18.18
CA THR A 404 -28.65 23.79 -18.65
C THR A 404 -29.29 22.63 -17.89
N GLU A 405 -28.50 21.92 -17.06
CA GLU A 405 -29.00 20.78 -16.31
C GLU A 405 -29.79 21.18 -15.06
N ARG A 406 -30.73 20.34 -14.66
CA ARG A 406 -31.53 20.58 -13.46
C ARG A 406 -30.66 20.39 -12.21
N GLU A 407 -30.81 21.27 -11.24
CA GLU A 407 -30.03 21.22 -9.97
C GLU A 407 -30.16 19.86 -9.26
N GLN A 408 -31.36 19.27 -9.25
CA GLN A 408 -31.54 17.94 -8.62
C GLN A 408 -30.70 16.85 -9.28
N THR A 409 -30.59 16.85 -10.61
CA THR A 409 -29.75 15.90 -11.35
C THR A 409 -28.27 16.05 -10.97
N LEU A 410 -27.81 17.29 -10.77
CA LEU A 410 -26.44 17.59 -10.33
C LEU A 410 -26.21 17.15 -8.89
N ARG A 411 -27.18 17.37 -7.99
CA ARG A 411 -27.13 16.92 -6.59
C ARG A 411 -27.11 15.39 -6.48
N ASP A 412 -27.94 14.71 -7.24
CA ASP A 412 -28.01 13.24 -7.28
C ASP A 412 -26.69 12.65 -7.79
N PHE A 413 -26.11 13.26 -8.82
CA PHE A 413 -24.81 12.85 -9.34
C PHE A 413 -23.69 13.04 -8.30
N LEU A 414 -23.63 14.21 -7.66
CA LEU A 414 -22.65 14.48 -6.59
C LEU A 414 -22.87 13.55 -5.38
N GLY A 415 -24.10 13.12 -5.14
CA GLY A 415 -24.43 12.12 -4.12
C GLY A 415 -23.73 10.77 -4.34
N GLY A 416 -23.54 10.36 -5.60
CA GLY A 416 -22.75 9.18 -5.97
C GLY A 416 -21.26 9.32 -5.64
N PHE A 417 -20.77 10.56 -5.52
CA PHE A 417 -19.41 10.89 -5.07
C PHE A 417 -19.34 11.26 -3.58
N ASP A 418 -20.34 10.83 -2.80
CA ASP A 418 -20.45 11.05 -1.35
C ASP A 418 -20.50 12.55 -0.95
N PHE A 419 -20.94 13.43 -1.84
CA PHE A 419 -21.30 14.79 -1.47
C PHE A 419 -22.78 14.83 -1.16
N ARG A 420 -23.14 14.89 0.14
CA ARG A 420 -24.51 14.82 0.63
C ARG A 420 -24.81 15.97 1.60
N GLY A 421 -26.09 16.35 1.68
CA GLY A 421 -26.56 17.36 2.63
C GLY A 421 -25.83 18.69 2.46
N ALA A 422 -25.37 19.27 3.56
CA ALA A 422 -24.68 20.57 3.57
C ALA A 422 -23.34 20.57 2.80
N ARG A 423 -22.67 19.42 2.70
CA ARG A 423 -21.38 19.30 2.00
C ARG A 423 -21.43 19.69 0.52
N ILE A 424 -22.57 19.53 -0.14
CA ILE A 424 -22.76 19.90 -1.55
C ILE A 424 -22.62 21.42 -1.76
N ASP A 425 -23.05 22.19 -0.77
CA ASP A 425 -23.14 23.65 -0.83
C ASP A 425 -21.97 24.36 -0.10
N GLU A 426 -21.12 23.60 0.60
CA GLU A 426 -19.94 24.15 1.30
C GLU A 426 -18.82 24.55 0.33
N PRO A 427 -18.08 25.63 0.62
CA PRO A 427 -16.91 26.01 -0.16
C PRO A 427 -15.80 24.96 -0.08
N VAL A 428 -15.17 24.69 -1.21
CA VAL A 428 -14.06 23.72 -1.36
C VAL A 428 -12.83 24.06 -0.47
N LEU A 429 -12.70 25.31 -0.06
CA LEU A 429 -11.64 25.73 0.87
C LEU A 429 -11.60 24.87 2.17
N ASN A 430 -12.77 24.44 2.64
CA ASN A 430 -12.92 23.65 3.87
C ASN A 430 -12.74 22.14 3.65
N PHE A 431 -12.42 21.73 2.42
CA PHE A 431 -12.32 20.31 2.06
C PHE A 431 -10.92 19.77 2.32
N SER A 432 -10.87 18.52 2.78
CA SER A 432 -9.65 17.73 2.83
C SER A 432 -9.11 17.44 1.42
N GLY A 433 -7.85 17.02 1.32
CA GLY A 433 -7.26 16.61 0.04
C GLY A 433 -8.05 15.49 -0.64
N GLY A 434 -8.56 14.51 0.13
CA GLY A 434 -9.39 13.44 -0.38
C GLY A 434 -10.76 13.91 -0.91
N GLU A 435 -11.41 14.86 -0.24
CA GLU A 435 -12.67 15.44 -0.72
C GLU A 435 -12.45 16.25 -2.01
N LYS A 436 -11.34 16.98 -2.10
CA LYS A 436 -10.96 17.69 -3.35
C LYS A 436 -10.72 16.71 -4.50
N ALA A 437 -10.02 15.60 -4.23
CA ALA A 437 -9.77 14.57 -5.24
C ALA A 437 -11.07 13.90 -5.72
N ARG A 438 -12.00 13.61 -4.79
CA ARG A 438 -13.35 13.14 -5.15
C ARG A 438 -14.11 14.12 -6.05
N LEU A 439 -14.06 15.41 -5.73
CA LEU A 439 -14.69 16.43 -6.55
C LEU A 439 -14.07 16.49 -7.96
N ALA A 440 -12.74 16.47 -8.06
CA ALA A 440 -12.05 16.46 -9.35
C ALA A 440 -12.45 15.24 -10.20
N LEU A 441 -12.52 14.05 -9.60
CA LEU A 441 -13.01 12.84 -10.28
C LEU A 441 -14.47 12.95 -10.71
N ALA A 442 -15.34 13.58 -9.88
CA ALA A 442 -16.73 13.82 -10.24
C ALA A 442 -16.85 14.74 -11.46
N LEU A 443 -16.07 15.82 -11.52
CA LEU A 443 -16.06 16.74 -12.65
C LEU A 443 -15.61 16.03 -13.94
N ILE A 444 -14.55 15.24 -13.88
CA ILE A 444 -14.06 14.44 -15.01
C ILE A 444 -15.13 13.42 -15.46
N ALA A 445 -15.75 12.70 -14.53
CA ALA A 445 -16.79 11.71 -14.86
C ALA A 445 -18.03 12.34 -15.49
N TRP A 446 -18.35 13.60 -15.14
CA TRP A 446 -19.45 14.33 -15.74
C TRP A 446 -19.25 14.60 -17.24
N GLU A 447 -18.02 14.89 -17.66
CA GLU A 447 -17.66 15.20 -19.06
C GLU A 447 -17.73 14.00 -20.00
N ARG A 448 -17.98 12.79 -19.50
CA ARG A 448 -18.06 11.54 -20.27
C ARG A 448 -16.83 11.29 -21.14
N PRO A 449 -15.64 11.20 -20.55
CA PRO A 449 -14.41 10.97 -21.30
C PRO A 449 -14.45 9.62 -22.01
N ASN A 450 -13.72 9.50 -23.12
CA ASN A 450 -13.42 8.23 -23.78
C ASN A 450 -11.91 7.90 -23.73
N LEU A 451 -11.11 8.81 -23.18
CA LEU A 451 -9.72 8.62 -22.82
C LEU A 451 -9.48 9.20 -21.43
N LEU A 452 -9.02 8.37 -20.50
CA LEU A 452 -8.59 8.79 -19.17
C LEU A 452 -7.07 8.83 -19.11
N LEU A 453 -6.53 9.98 -18.71
CA LEU A 453 -5.11 10.20 -18.42
C LEU A 453 -4.99 10.48 -16.92
N LEU A 454 -4.40 9.56 -16.18
CA LEU A 454 -4.36 9.61 -14.72
C LEU A 454 -2.91 9.71 -14.25
N ASP A 455 -2.54 10.84 -13.63
CA ASP A 455 -1.21 11.07 -13.05
C ASP A 455 -1.31 11.06 -11.53
N GLU A 456 -0.89 9.94 -10.90
CA GLU A 456 -0.97 9.66 -9.47
C GLU A 456 -2.37 9.84 -8.87
N PRO A 457 -3.40 9.16 -9.41
CA PRO A 457 -4.79 9.37 -9.01
C PRO A 457 -5.11 8.88 -7.59
N THR A 458 -4.28 8.03 -7.01
CA THR A 458 -4.48 7.45 -5.66
C THR A 458 -3.95 8.32 -4.54
N ASN A 459 -3.18 9.36 -4.84
CA ASN A 459 -2.68 10.29 -3.84
C ASN A 459 -3.84 10.97 -3.10
N HIS A 460 -3.79 10.98 -1.78
CA HIS A 460 -4.82 11.53 -0.87
C HIS A 460 -6.14 10.76 -0.83
N LEU A 461 -6.31 9.68 -1.61
CA LEU A 461 -7.49 8.83 -1.53
C LEU A 461 -7.35 7.82 -0.39
N ASP A 462 -8.41 7.65 0.41
CA ASP A 462 -8.49 6.56 1.36
C ASP A 462 -8.75 5.21 0.67
N LEU A 463 -8.68 4.12 1.42
CA LEU A 463 -8.79 2.76 0.88
C LEU A 463 -10.12 2.51 0.17
N GLU A 464 -11.23 3.08 0.67
CA GLU A 464 -12.56 2.92 0.05
C GLU A 464 -12.63 3.63 -1.29
N MET A 465 -12.09 4.86 -1.38
CA MET A 465 -12.00 5.62 -2.61
C MET A 465 -11.07 4.97 -3.64
N ARG A 466 -9.94 4.41 -3.21
CA ARG A 466 -9.03 3.66 -4.11
C ARG A 466 -9.73 2.45 -4.72
N LEU A 467 -10.50 1.72 -3.89
CA LEU A 467 -11.28 0.58 -4.36
C LEU A 467 -12.34 1.02 -5.39
N ALA A 468 -13.12 2.05 -5.07
CA ALA A 468 -14.14 2.58 -5.96
C ALA A 468 -13.55 3.07 -7.30
N LEU A 469 -12.40 3.76 -7.25
CA LEU A 469 -11.68 4.17 -8.47
C LEU A 469 -11.23 2.96 -9.27
N THR A 470 -10.67 1.93 -8.63
CA THR A 470 -10.24 0.70 -9.30
C THR A 470 -11.41 0.02 -10.01
N MET A 471 -12.55 -0.13 -9.33
CA MET A 471 -13.76 -0.72 -9.90
C MET A 471 -14.30 0.12 -11.07
N ALA A 472 -14.39 1.43 -10.92
CA ALA A 472 -14.83 2.33 -11.98
C ALA A 472 -13.92 2.29 -13.21
N LEU A 473 -12.61 2.13 -13.02
CA LEU A 473 -11.65 1.97 -14.12
C LEU A 473 -11.75 0.60 -14.79
N GLN A 474 -12.04 -0.47 -14.06
CA GLN A 474 -12.27 -1.79 -14.65
C GLN A 474 -13.52 -1.83 -15.55
N GLU A 475 -14.59 -1.15 -15.14
CA GLU A 475 -15.84 -1.05 -15.92
C GLU A 475 -15.76 -0.05 -17.08
N PHE A 476 -14.76 0.84 -17.06
CA PHE A 476 -14.64 1.87 -18.09
C PHE A 476 -14.33 1.29 -19.47
N SER A 477 -15.14 1.56 -20.47
CA SER A 477 -15.01 1.05 -21.84
C SER A 477 -14.02 1.83 -22.72
N GLY A 478 -13.60 3.02 -22.30
CA GLY A 478 -12.63 3.87 -23.01
C GLY A 478 -11.18 3.44 -22.81
N ALA A 479 -10.24 4.22 -23.33
CA ALA A 479 -8.82 4.01 -23.10
C ALA A 479 -8.37 4.63 -21.77
N VAL A 480 -7.45 3.96 -21.07
CA VAL A 480 -6.87 4.39 -19.80
C VAL A 480 -5.35 4.39 -19.92
N LEU A 481 -4.74 5.49 -19.51
CA LEU A 481 -3.30 5.61 -19.35
C LEU A 481 -3.04 6.11 -17.92
N VAL A 482 -2.36 5.30 -17.12
CA VAL A 482 -2.16 5.53 -15.68
C VAL A 482 -0.68 5.63 -15.36
N VAL A 483 -0.31 6.68 -14.63
CA VAL A 483 0.92 6.74 -13.83
C VAL A 483 0.51 6.58 -12.38
N SER A 484 1.02 5.56 -11.71
CA SER A 484 0.77 5.37 -10.29
C SER A 484 1.90 4.59 -9.63
N HIS A 485 2.09 4.83 -8.34
CA HIS A 485 2.93 4.03 -7.47
C HIS A 485 2.11 2.97 -6.70
N ASP A 486 0.78 2.98 -6.85
CA ASP A 486 -0.13 1.98 -6.30
C ASP A 486 -0.10 0.71 -7.19
N ARG A 487 0.57 -0.33 -6.69
CA ARG A 487 0.72 -1.62 -7.40
C ARG A 487 -0.62 -2.30 -7.63
N HIS A 488 -1.52 -2.25 -6.64
CA HIS A 488 -2.84 -2.85 -6.75
C HIS A 488 -3.67 -2.19 -7.87
N LEU A 489 -3.67 -0.86 -7.96
CA LEU A 489 -4.34 -0.14 -9.04
C LEU A 489 -3.77 -0.56 -10.41
N LEU A 490 -2.45 -0.54 -10.58
CA LEU A 490 -1.80 -0.92 -11.84
C LEU A 490 -2.13 -2.36 -12.23
N LYS A 491 -1.95 -3.34 -11.33
CA LYS A 491 -2.25 -4.76 -11.58
C LYS A 491 -3.73 -5.00 -11.97
N SER A 492 -4.63 -4.21 -11.39
CA SER A 492 -6.07 -4.41 -11.55
C SER A 492 -6.68 -3.69 -12.76
N THR A 493 -6.01 -2.67 -13.31
CA THR A 493 -6.58 -1.77 -14.32
C THR A 493 -5.79 -1.66 -15.61
N THR A 494 -4.58 -2.23 -15.71
CA THR A 494 -3.72 -2.13 -16.89
C THR A 494 -3.37 -3.50 -17.45
N ASP A 495 -3.31 -3.59 -18.78
CA ASP A 495 -2.97 -4.81 -19.52
C ASP A 495 -1.52 -4.77 -20.02
N ASN A 496 -1.02 -3.57 -20.38
CA ASN A 496 0.30 -3.35 -20.93
C ASN A 496 1.04 -2.28 -20.14
N PHE A 497 2.35 -2.42 -20.04
CA PHE A 497 3.21 -1.42 -19.43
C PHE A 497 4.10 -0.75 -20.48
N TYR A 498 4.34 0.55 -20.30
CA TYR A 498 5.34 1.32 -21.05
C TYR A 498 6.35 1.89 -20.09
N LEU A 499 7.63 1.70 -20.43
CA LEU A 499 8.75 2.20 -19.64
C LEU A 499 9.23 3.55 -20.18
N VAL A 500 9.27 4.53 -19.30
CA VAL A 500 9.82 5.86 -19.57
C VAL A 500 11.17 5.95 -18.86
N ALA A 501 12.25 5.83 -19.62
CA ALA A 501 13.61 5.90 -19.10
C ALA A 501 14.59 6.40 -20.19
N ASP A 502 15.70 7.01 -19.78
CA ASP A 502 16.80 7.47 -20.66
C ASP A 502 16.32 8.31 -21.86
N GLY A 503 15.29 9.12 -21.65
CA GLY A 503 14.73 10.00 -22.70
C GLY A 503 13.84 9.29 -23.72
N LYS A 504 13.47 8.03 -23.50
CA LYS A 504 12.65 7.19 -24.39
C LYS A 504 11.38 6.71 -23.74
N VAL A 505 10.44 6.26 -24.57
CA VAL A 505 9.21 5.58 -24.18
C VAL A 505 9.14 4.29 -24.99
N GLU A 506 9.22 3.15 -24.32
CA GLU A 506 9.25 1.83 -24.97
C GLU A 506 8.24 0.91 -24.26
N GLU A 507 7.65 -0.03 -24.99
CA GLU A 507 6.79 -1.06 -24.39
C GLU A 507 7.64 -1.95 -23.47
N PHE A 508 7.13 -2.25 -22.29
CA PHE A 508 7.80 -3.06 -21.29
C PHE A 508 7.16 -4.46 -21.27
N ASP A 509 7.93 -5.44 -21.72
CA ASP A 509 7.53 -6.83 -21.74
C ASP A 509 7.86 -7.49 -20.40
N GLY A 510 6.94 -7.39 -19.45
CA GLY A 510 7.08 -7.91 -18.09
C GLY A 510 6.01 -7.37 -17.14
N ASP A 511 5.98 -7.90 -15.93
CA ASP A 511 5.11 -7.45 -14.86
C ASP A 511 5.77 -6.43 -13.91
N LEU A 512 5.09 -6.07 -12.81
CA LEU A 512 5.63 -5.12 -11.84
C LEU A 512 6.81 -5.70 -11.04
N GLU A 513 6.94 -7.03 -10.94
CA GLU A 513 8.06 -7.69 -10.29
C GLU A 513 9.29 -7.66 -11.20
N ASP A 514 9.09 -7.85 -12.51
CA ASP A 514 10.13 -7.65 -13.51
C ASP A 514 10.62 -6.20 -13.54
N TYR A 515 9.68 -5.26 -13.42
CA TYR A 515 10.03 -3.84 -13.31
C TYR A 515 10.85 -3.54 -12.05
N ALA A 516 10.51 -4.11 -10.91
CA ALA A 516 11.29 -3.97 -9.69
C ALA A 516 12.73 -4.48 -9.87
N ARG A 517 12.91 -5.63 -10.53
CA ARG A 517 14.25 -6.18 -10.87
C ARG A 517 15.01 -5.26 -11.85
N TRP A 518 14.33 -4.78 -12.88
CA TRP A 518 14.90 -3.83 -13.83
C TRP A 518 15.39 -2.54 -13.14
N LEU A 519 14.62 -2.03 -12.17
CA LEU A 519 14.99 -0.84 -11.42
C LEU A 519 16.28 -1.00 -10.62
N VAL A 520 16.48 -2.15 -9.96
CA VAL A 520 17.72 -2.46 -9.24
C VAL A 520 18.91 -2.44 -10.19
N GLU A 521 18.78 -3.06 -11.36
CA GLU A 521 19.83 -3.06 -12.38
C GLU A 521 20.08 -1.66 -12.96
N TYR A 522 19.03 -0.89 -13.18
CA TYR A 522 19.10 0.48 -13.70
C TYR A 522 19.86 1.40 -12.74
N ARG A 523 19.61 1.29 -11.41
CA ARG A 523 20.36 2.02 -10.39
C ARG A 523 21.83 1.64 -10.36
N GLN A 524 22.14 0.35 -10.45
CA GLN A 524 23.53 -0.12 -10.45
C GLN A 524 24.31 0.42 -11.67
N ARG A 525 23.66 0.51 -12.84
CA ARG A 525 24.25 1.09 -14.06
C ARG A 525 24.51 2.58 -13.95
N ASN A 526 23.59 3.31 -13.31
CA ASN A 526 23.63 4.77 -13.20
C ASN A 526 24.25 5.26 -11.89
N ALA A 527 24.70 4.35 -11.01
CA ALA A 527 25.47 4.73 -9.83
C ALA A 527 26.76 5.43 -10.26
N PRO A 528 27.06 6.63 -9.76
CA PRO A 528 28.30 7.30 -10.09
C PRO A 528 29.47 6.42 -9.67
N VAL A 529 30.36 6.13 -10.62
CA VAL A 529 31.60 5.41 -10.35
C VAL A 529 32.35 6.23 -9.31
N SER A 530 32.36 5.78 -8.07
CA SER A 530 33.17 6.40 -7.03
C SER A 530 34.65 6.25 -7.44
N ASN A 531 35.24 7.36 -7.87
CA ASN A 531 36.69 7.48 -8.04
C ASN A 531 37.35 7.43 -6.66
N THR A 532 37.36 6.26 -6.03
CA THR A 532 38.29 5.97 -4.95
C THR A 532 39.58 5.50 -5.58
N PRO A 533 40.75 6.02 -5.17
CA PRO A 533 42.03 5.62 -5.78
C PRO A 533 42.25 4.13 -5.58
N ALA A 534 42.62 3.46 -6.65
CA ALA A 534 42.81 2.04 -6.76
C ALA A 534 43.73 1.50 -5.65
N ASN A 535 43.16 0.69 -4.77
CA ASN A 535 43.91 -0.18 -3.87
C ASN A 535 44.23 -1.51 -4.62
N PRO A 536 45.42 -2.13 -4.42
CA PRO A 536 45.95 -3.14 -5.34
C PRO A 536 45.39 -4.57 -5.17
N ASP A 537 44.15 -4.75 -4.76
CA ASP A 537 43.51 -6.07 -4.54
C ASP A 537 42.67 -6.58 -5.75
N LYS A 538 43.14 -6.32 -6.99
CA LYS A 538 42.45 -6.82 -8.19
C LYS A 538 42.64 -8.31 -8.48
N THR A 539 43.55 -8.98 -7.80
CA THR A 539 43.83 -10.41 -7.99
C THR A 539 42.84 -11.30 -7.25
N ASP A 540 42.40 -10.90 -6.06
CA ASP A 540 41.46 -11.72 -5.25
C ASP A 540 40.01 -11.66 -5.78
N LYS A 541 39.53 -10.51 -6.24
CA LYS A 541 38.17 -10.39 -6.81
C LYS A 541 37.96 -11.18 -8.10
N LYS A 542 39.00 -11.40 -8.90
CA LYS A 542 38.91 -12.22 -10.11
C LYS A 542 38.86 -13.70 -9.76
N ALA A 543 39.57 -14.13 -8.73
CA ALA A 543 39.51 -15.49 -8.19
C ALA A 543 38.14 -15.78 -7.55
N GLN A 544 37.60 -14.85 -6.77
CA GLN A 544 36.24 -14.97 -6.18
C GLN A 544 35.15 -15.05 -7.24
N ARG A 545 35.20 -14.20 -8.29
CA ARG A 545 34.24 -14.27 -9.41
C ARG A 545 34.32 -15.57 -10.19
N GLN A 546 35.53 -16.12 -10.36
CA GLN A 546 35.70 -17.43 -11.01
C GLN A 546 35.19 -18.57 -10.14
N ALA A 547 35.40 -18.52 -8.83
CA ALA A 547 34.86 -19.47 -7.87
C ALA A 547 33.33 -19.43 -7.82
N ALA A 548 32.73 -18.24 -7.76
CA ALA A 548 31.28 -18.08 -7.80
C ALA A 548 30.65 -18.53 -9.14
N ALA A 549 31.32 -18.31 -10.27
CA ALA A 549 30.87 -18.82 -11.57
C ALA A 549 30.94 -20.37 -11.67
N ALA A 550 31.97 -20.98 -11.09
CA ALA A 550 32.11 -22.43 -11.03
C ALA A 550 31.02 -23.06 -10.13
N LEU A 551 30.73 -22.43 -8.99
CA LEU A 551 29.68 -22.88 -8.07
C LEU A 551 28.29 -22.79 -8.70
N ARG A 552 27.98 -21.70 -9.43
CA ARG A 552 26.73 -21.56 -10.20
C ARG A 552 26.55 -22.65 -11.26
N GLN A 553 27.64 -23.06 -11.88
CA GLN A 553 27.62 -24.14 -12.88
C GLN A 553 27.38 -25.53 -12.24
N GLN A 554 27.80 -25.70 -10.99
CA GLN A 554 27.52 -26.90 -10.18
C GLN A 554 26.10 -26.92 -9.58
N LEU A 555 25.50 -25.77 -9.31
CA LEU A 555 24.12 -25.65 -8.81
C LEU A 555 23.06 -26.09 -9.84
N ALA A 556 23.32 -25.87 -11.13
CA ALA A 556 22.34 -26.13 -12.19
C ALA A 556 21.89 -27.61 -12.30
N PRO A 557 22.75 -28.65 -12.17
CA PRO A 557 22.31 -30.04 -12.19
C PRO A 557 21.49 -30.41 -10.93
N HIS A 558 21.86 -29.94 -9.75
CA HIS A 558 21.12 -30.23 -8.51
C HIS A 558 19.74 -29.59 -8.48
N LYS A 559 19.59 -28.39 -9.04
CA LYS A 559 18.28 -27.76 -9.23
C LYS A 559 17.38 -28.59 -10.16
N ARG A 560 17.92 -29.06 -11.28
CA ARG A 560 17.16 -29.93 -12.20
C ARG A 560 16.76 -31.27 -11.59
N GLU A 561 17.56 -31.77 -10.67
CA GLU A 561 17.28 -33.03 -9.96
C GLU A 561 16.15 -32.82 -8.93
N ALA A 562 16.17 -31.72 -8.18
CA ALA A 562 15.08 -31.33 -7.28
C ALA A 562 13.77 -31.10 -8.02
N ASP A 563 13.78 -30.33 -9.12
CA ASP A 563 12.61 -30.07 -9.96
C ASP A 563 12.03 -31.36 -10.57
N LYS A 564 12.91 -32.34 -10.90
CA LYS A 564 12.49 -33.64 -11.43
C LYS A 564 11.79 -34.50 -10.37
N LEU A 565 12.35 -34.56 -9.16
CA LEU A 565 11.78 -35.30 -8.03
C LEU A 565 10.42 -34.70 -7.61
N GLU A 566 10.29 -33.38 -7.62
CA GLU A 566 9.02 -32.69 -7.37
C GLU A 566 7.95 -33.04 -8.41
N ALA A 567 8.32 -33.08 -9.69
CA ALA A 567 7.40 -33.47 -10.76
C ALA A 567 7.00 -34.96 -10.67
N GLU A 568 7.87 -35.85 -10.18
CA GLU A 568 7.56 -37.26 -9.94
C GLU A 568 6.63 -37.43 -8.74
N LEU A 569 6.84 -36.68 -7.65
CA LEU A 569 5.97 -36.60 -6.49
C LEU A 569 4.56 -36.13 -6.87
N GLY A 570 4.44 -35.09 -7.69
CA GLY A 570 3.15 -34.60 -8.19
C GLY A 570 2.36 -35.66 -8.94
N LYS A 571 3.02 -36.44 -9.80
CA LYS A 571 2.38 -37.55 -10.53
C LYS A 571 1.99 -38.72 -9.62
N LEU A 572 2.73 -38.95 -8.56
CA LEU A 572 2.44 -39.98 -7.57
C LEU A 572 1.23 -39.58 -6.72
N HIS A 573 1.14 -38.33 -6.28
CA HIS A 573 -0.02 -37.78 -5.58
C HIS A 573 -1.32 -37.88 -6.41
N GLU A 574 -1.25 -37.60 -7.73
CA GLU A 574 -2.42 -37.82 -8.62
C GLU A 574 -2.88 -39.26 -8.66
N LYS A 575 -1.93 -40.22 -8.64
CA LYS A 575 -2.27 -41.66 -8.61
C LYS A 575 -2.86 -42.08 -7.29
N LEU A 576 -2.27 -41.61 -6.18
CA LEU A 576 -2.76 -41.84 -4.83
C LEU A 576 -4.17 -41.28 -4.64
N ALA A 577 -4.44 -40.08 -5.11
CA ALA A 577 -5.77 -39.48 -5.08
C ALA A 577 -6.83 -40.29 -5.84
N LYS A 578 -6.45 -40.91 -6.95
CA LYS A 578 -7.37 -41.82 -7.73
C LYS A 578 -7.67 -43.11 -6.97
N VAL A 579 -6.67 -43.72 -6.35
CA VAL A 579 -6.84 -44.93 -5.54
C VAL A 579 -7.66 -44.61 -4.28
N ASP A 580 -7.39 -43.49 -3.61
CA ASP A 580 -8.13 -43.03 -2.44
C ASP A 580 -9.60 -42.70 -2.79
N ALA A 581 -9.87 -42.10 -3.94
CA ALA A 581 -11.22 -41.88 -4.44
C ALA A 581 -11.96 -43.19 -4.68
N SER A 582 -11.27 -44.22 -5.25
CA SER A 582 -11.85 -45.55 -5.45
C SER A 582 -12.10 -46.30 -4.14
N LEU A 583 -11.27 -46.09 -3.14
CA LEU A 583 -11.43 -46.61 -1.76
C LEU A 583 -12.52 -45.85 -0.97
N GLY A 584 -12.83 -44.61 -1.33
CA GLY A 584 -13.91 -43.81 -0.76
C GLY A 584 -15.31 -44.18 -1.24
N ASP A 585 -15.42 -44.98 -2.30
CA ASP A 585 -16.69 -45.49 -2.81
C ASP A 585 -17.23 -46.59 -1.90
N SER A 586 -18.45 -46.40 -1.39
CA SER A 586 -19.10 -47.35 -0.48
C SER A 586 -19.30 -48.75 -1.10
N ASP A 587 -19.45 -48.80 -2.44
CA ASP A 587 -19.73 -50.04 -3.18
C ASP A 587 -18.54 -50.98 -3.22
N ILE A 588 -17.30 -50.49 -2.98
CA ILE A 588 -16.08 -51.30 -2.99
C ILE A 588 -16.01 -52.28 -1.80
N TYR A 589 -16.76 -52.00 -0.72
CA TYR A 589 -16.82 -52.83 0.52
C TYR A 589 -17.83 -53.96 0.44
N GLU A 590 -18.56 -54.10 -0.64
CA GLU A 590 -19.46 -55.22 -0.84
C GLU A 590 -18.71 -56.58 -0.91
N PRO A 591 -19.32 -57.66 -0.35
CA PRO A 591 -18.66 -58.98 -0.30
C PRO A 591 -18.24 -59.54 -1.68
N ALA A 592 -18.90 -59.11 -2.76
CA ALA A 592 -18.60 -59.49 -4.13
C ALA A 592 -17.31 -58.88 -4.66
N ARG A 593 -16.86 -57.72 -4.15
CA ARG A 593 -15.68 -56.96 -4.64
C ARG A 593 -14.46 -57.09 -3.71
N LYS A 594 -14.44 -58.05 -2.82
CA LYS A 594 -13.38 -58.26 -1.82
C LYS A 594 -11.96 -58.37 -2.41
N ASN A 595 -11.82 -58.98 -3.60
CA ASN A 595 -10.51 -59.09 -4.25
C ASN A 595 -10.05 -57.73 -4.78
N GLU A 596 -10.92 -56.94 -5.33
CA GLU A 596 -10.66 -55.59 -5.85
C GLU A 596 -10.25 -54.63 -4.72
N LEU A 597 -10.95 -54.67 -3.56
CA LEU A 597 -10.60 -53.94 -2.37
C LEU A 597 -9.19 -54.29 -1.88
N ARG A 598 -8.85 -55.59 -1.86
CA ARG A 598 -7.52 -56.03 -1.43
C ARG A 598 -6.42 -55.54 -2.38
N ASP A 599 -6.68 -55.55 -3.69
CA ASP A 599 -5.71 -55.11 -4.68
C ASP A 599 -5.52 -53.59 -4.63
N LEU A 600 -6.57 -52.78 -4.41
CA LEU A 600 -6.50 -51.33 -4.21
C LEU A 600 -5.76 -50.95 -2.91
N LEU A 601 -5.98 -51.69 -1.81
CA LEU A 601 -5.24 -51.47 -0.57
C LEU A 601 -3.75 -51.81 -0.72
N ALA A 602 -3.43 -52.87 -1.47
CA ALA A 602 -2.04 -53.25 -1.77
C ALA A 602 -1.37 -52.17 -2.66
N GLU A 603 -2.10 -51.62 -3.64
CA GLU A 603 -1.62 -50.57 -4.52
C GLU A 603 -1.40 -49.25 -3.71
N GLN A 604 -2.35 -48.87 -2.86
CA GLN A 604 -2.19 -47.72 -1.95
C GLN A 604 -0.96 -47.85 -1.07
N GLY A 605 -0.74 -49.04 -0.48
CA GLY A 605 0.44 -49.30 0.34
C GLY A 605 1.77 -49.16 -0.43
N ARG A 606 1.81 -49.65 -1.69
CA ARG A 606 2.99 -49.48 -2.55
C ARG A 606 3.23 -48.03 -2.96
N LEU A 607 2.16 -47.29 -3.31
CA LEU A 607 2.27 -45.90 -3.68
C LEU A 607 2.73 -45.04 -2.49
N LYS A 608 2.20 -45.25 -1.25
CA LYS A 608 2.66 -44.56 -0.03
C LYS A 608 4.11 -44.87 0.36
N ALA A 609 4.56 -46.11 0.16
CA ALA A 609 5.97 -46.45 0.40
C ALA A 609 6.88 -45.73 -0.62
N HIS A 610 6.48 -45.65 -1.87
CA HIS A 610 7.23 -44.94 -2.90
C HIS A 610 7.18 -43.40 -2.73
N GLU A 611 6.08 -42.86 -2.20
CA GLU A 611 5.94 -41.45 -1.79
C GLU A 611 6.99 -41.10 -0.74
N ALA A 612 7.11 -41.89 0.33
CA ALA A 612 8.08 -41.67 1.39
C ALA A 612 9.55 -41.71 0.89
N GLU A 613 9.86 -42.64 -0.04
CA GLU A 613 11.20 -42.72 -0.65
C GLU A 613 11.51 -41.47 -1.51
N LEU A 614 10.53 -41.01 -2.30
CA LEU A 614 10.70 -39.82 -3.15
C LEU A 614 10.75 -38.52 -2.31
N GLU A 615 9.96 -38.41 -1.25
CA GLU A 615 10.02 -37.27 -0.32
C GLU A 615 11.37 -37.17 0.36
N GLU A 616 11.93 -38.29 0.83
CA GLU A 616 13.25 -38.31 1.43
C GLU A 616 14.34 -37.88 0.43
N ALA A 617 14.28 -38.40 -0.81
CA ALA A 617 15.22 -38.03 -1.86
C ALA A 617 15.09 -36.54 -2.26
N TRP A 618 13.88 -36.03 -2.33
CA TRP A 618 13.62 -34.61 -2.62
C TRP A 618 14.11 -33.69 -1.51
N MET A 619 13.89 -34.04 -0.23
CA MET A 619 14.42 -33.27 0.90
C MET A 619 15.97 -33.25 0.91
N GLN A 620 16.62 -34.37 0.60
CA GLN A 620 18.09 -34.42 0.51
C GLN A 620 18.61 -33.55 -0.66
N ALA A 621 17.91 -33.52 -1.77
CA ALA A 621 18.26 -32.68 -2.91
C ALA A 621 18.10 -31.18 -2.58
N LEU A 622 17.05 -30.80 -1.82
CA LEU A 622 16.83 -29.44 -1.34
C LEU A 622 17.89 -28.99 -0.33
N GLU A 623 18.23 -29.83 0.64
CA GLU A 623 19.25 -29.53 1.65
C GLU A 623 20.63 -29.30 0.99
N THR A 624 20.95 -30.10 -0.03
CA THR A 624 22.18 -29.93 -0.81
C THR A 624 22.16 -28.60 -1.58
N LEU A 625 21.02 -28.23 -2.14
CA LEU A 625 20.81 -26.98 -2.89
C LEU A 625 20.93 -25.75 -1.97
N GLU A 626 20.32 -25.79 -0.78
CA GLU A 626 20.40 -24.72 0.21
C GLU A 626 21.83 -24.54 0.74
N SER A 627 22.54 -25.65 1.01
CA SER A 627 23.96 -25.61 1.44
C SER A 627 24.84 -24.93 0.39
N MET A 628 24.68 -25.29 -0.88
CA MET A 628 25.44 -24.69 -1.99
C MET A 628 25.03 -23.24 -2.28
N GLN A 629 23.77 -22.85 -2.04
CA GLN A 629 23.33 -21.47 -2.13
C GLN A 629 23.93 -20.62 -1.01
N ALA A 630 23.98 -21.11 0.22
CA ALA A 630 24.63 -20.44 1.34
C ALA A 630 26.13 -20.21 1.11
N GLU A 631 26.82 -21.20 0.51
CA GLU A 631 28.21 -21.04 0.10
C GLU A 631 28.40 -19.99 -0.99
N LEU A 632 27.46 -19.90 -1.95
CA LEU A 632 27.47 -18.88 -3.00
C LEU A 632 27.26 -17.48 -2.44
N GLU A 633 26.36 -17.33 -1.46
CA GLU A 633 26.13 -16.06 -0.75
C GLU A 633 27.32 -15.63 0.08
N ALA A 634 28.02 -16.58 0.72
CA ALA A 634 29.25 -16.30 1.47
C ALA A 634 30.42 -15.85 0.59
N LEU A 635 30.41 -16.20 -0.71
CA LEU A 635 31.42 -15.82 -1.70
C LEU A 635 31.06 -14.54 -2.49
N SER A 636 29.83 -14.04 -2.36
CA SER A 636 29.34 -12.85 -3.07
C SER A 636 29.46 -11.60 -2.21
#